data_5fd4bcc883bfd631b1c2d118598ee0f4
#
_entry.id   5fd4bcc883bfd631b1c2d118598ee0f4
#
_cell.length_a   1.000
_cell.length_b   1.000
_cell.length_c   1.000
_cell.angle_alpha   90.00
_cell.angle_beta   90.00
_cell.angle_gamma   90.00
#
_symmetry.space_group_name_H-M   'P 1'
#
loop_
_entity.id
_entity.type
_entity.pdbx_description
1 polymer ?
#
loop_
_entity_poly.entity_id
_entity_poly.type
_entity_poly.pdbx_seq_one_letter_code
_entity_poly.pdbx_strand_id
1 'polypeptide(L)'
;WLSAVALEPRFSHLRIAALDLDVVRLPGNRFSVGGFVFDPNEKDGEDSGASDWILAQREVVIRDARVRYSDRRSPSATPEFELTHVNLQLEKVFGSHMIGLQAQPSSAIAGPIDLRARFRHAPFSRPADYARWTGEAFGAVDYADLAAIARTFDVPLKVEGAQGAVRSWVTFDHARITRVVADIALTNVDVTLADNLQPLTLASLQGRVAQRVWGTDDGVGGQEFEATQLALVITSKQAI
;
A
#
# COMPACT_ATOMS: atom_id res chain seq x y z
N TRP A 1 -27.96 5.05 21.62
CA TRP A 1 -29.38 4.86 21.26
C TRP A 1 -29.54 4.45 19.78
N LEU A 2 -28.80 5.04 18.82
CA LEU A 2 -28.86 4.66 17.39
C LEU A 2 -28.40 3.21 17.14
N SER A 3 -27.44 2.72 17.93
CA SER A 3 -26.95 1.33 17.83
C SER A 3 -28.01 0.29 18.21
N ALA A 4 -28.92 0.63 19.10
CA ALA A 4 -30.00 -0.28 19.53
C ALA A 4 -31.10 -0.40 18.47
N VAL A 5 -31.26 0.60 17.62
CA VAL A 5 -32.26 0.61 16.54
C VAL A 5 -31.75 -0.11 15.30
N ALA A 6 -30.44 -0.02 15.01
CA ALA A 6 -29.83 -0.62 13.81
C ALA A 6 -29.34 -2.07 14.03
N LEU A 7 -29.43 -2.62 15.26
CA LEU A 7 -28.85 -3.92 15.66
C LEU A 7 -27.33 -4.04 15.39
N GLU A 8 -26.66 -2.95 15.04
CA GLU A 8 -25.22 -2.92 14.80
C GLU A 8 -24.50 -2.23 15.97
N PRO A 9 -23.62 -2.91 16.71
CA PRO A 9 -22.87 -2.30 17.78
C PRO A 9 -21.91 -1.23 17.23
N ARG A 10 -22.03 0.00 17.72
CA ARG A 10 -21.12 1.11 17.41
C ARG A 10 -20.30 1.45 18.63
N PHE A 11 -18.98 1.37 18.48
CA PHE A 11 -18.05 1.68 19.56
C PHE A 11 -17.44 3.07 19.35
N SER A 12 -17.30 3.82 20.43
CA SER A 12 -16.51 5.04 20.41
C SER A 12 -15.02 4.73 20.28
N HIS A 13 -14.60 3.64 20.92
CA HIS A 13 -13.22 3.17 20.93
C HIS A 13 -13.22 1.64 20.88
N LEU A 14 -12.66 1.06 19.85
CA LEU A 14 -12.39 -0.36 19.72
C LEU A 14 -10.89 -0.59 19.85
N ARG A 15 -10.46 -1.34 20.84
CA ARG A 15 -9.03 -1.66 21.04
C ARG A 15 -8.82 -3.14 21.03
N ILE A 16 -7.88 -3.58 20.19
CA ILE A 16 -7.49 -4.98 20.04
C ILE A 16 -5.98 -5.06 20.25
N ALA A 17 -5.50 -6.00 21.02
CA ALA A 17 -4.07 -6.21 21.25
C ALA A 17 -3.69 -7.66 20.97
N ALA A 18 -2.43 -7.86 20.55
CA ALA A 18 -1.82 -9.16 20.28
C ALA A 18 -2.65 -10.02 19.30
N LEU A 19 -3.16 -9.39 18.23
CA LEU A 19 -3.91 -10.07 17.18
C LEU A 19 -2.94 -10.84 16.28
N ASP A 20 -3.21 -12.13 16.07
CA ASP A 20 -2.56 -12.96 15.05
C ASP A 20 -3.48 -13.06 13.83
N LEU A 21 -3.03 -12.59 12.67
CA LEU A 21 -3.85 -12.50 11.47
C LEU A 21 -3.15 -13.15 10.28
N ASP A 22 -3.83 -14.09 9.64
CA ASP A 22 -3.40 -14.65 8.37
C ASP A 22 -4.12 -13.93 7.22
N VAL A 23 -3.34 -13.41 6.28
CA VAL A 23 -3.80 -12.80 5.04
C VAL A 23 -3.35 -13.68 3.89
N VAL A 24 -4.29 -14.30 3.18
CA VAL A 24 -4.01 -15.21 2.09
C VAL A 24 -4.55 -14.63 0.79
N ARG A 25 -3.69 -14.39 -0.17
CA ARG A 25 -4.11 -14.05 -1.53
C ARG A 25 -4.52 -15.32 -2.28
N LEU A 26 -5.76 -15.34 -2.76
CA LEU A 26 -6.37 -16.46 -3.46
C LEU A 26 -6.40 -16.21 -4.98
N PRO A 27 -6.61 -17.26 -5.81
CA PRO A 27 -6.89 -17.09 -7.23
C PRO A 27 -8.06 -16.12 -7.48
N GLY A 28 -7.98 -15.34 -8.58
CA GLY A 28 -9.01 -14.36 -8.92
C GLY A 28 -8.90 -13.05 -8.16
N ASN A 29 -7.71 -12.75 -7.59
CA ASN A 29 -7.43 -11.54 -6.82
C ASN A 29 -8.28 -11.37 -5.54
N ARG A 30 -8.79 -12.47 -5.02
CA ARG A 30 -9.51 -12.53 -3.73
C ARG A 30 -8.50 -12.64 -2.58
N PHE A 31 -8.93 -12.19 -1.41
CA PHE A 31 -8.13 -12.28 -0.18
C PHE A 31 -8.93 -13.00 0.91
N SER A 32 -8.26 -13.85 1.66
CA SER A 32 -8.79 -14.36 2.94
C SER A 32 -8.06 -13.65 4.07
N VAL A 33 -8.81 -13.05 4.98
CA VAL A 33 -8.29 -12.30 6.13
C VAL A 33 -8.91 -12.90 7.39
N GLY A 34 -8.11 -13.55 8.21
CA GLY A 34 -8.62 -14.25 9.41
C GLY A 34 -9.67 -15.32 9.12
N GLY A 35 -9.63 -15.92 7.92
CA GLY A 35 -10.62 -16.92 7.47
C GLY A 35 -11.83 -16.35 6.71
N PHE A 36 -12.02 -15.04 6.68
CA PHE A 36 -13.06 -14.40 5.87
C PHE A 36 -12.53 -14.10 4.47
N VAL A 37 -13.28 -14.48 3.43
CA VAL A 37 -12.88 -14.25 2.03
C VAL A 37 -13.45 -12.93 1.56
N PHE A 38 -12.58 -12.10 0.98
CA PHE A 38 -12.88 -10.76 0.51
C PHE A 38 -12.48 -10.64 -0.97
N ASP A 39 -13.37 -10.14 -1.82
CA ASP A 39 -13.10 -9.83 -3.23
C ASP A 39 -13.13 -8.31 -3.45
N PRO A 40 -11.97 -7.67 -3.73
CA PRO A 40 -11.92 -6.23 -3.98
C PRO A 40 -12.70 -5.79 -5.23
N ASN A 41 -13.01 -6.72 -6.15
CA ASN A 41 -13.71 -6.41 -7.40
C ASN A 41 -15.23 -6.61 -7.28
N GLU A 42 -15.69 -7.22 -6.23
CA GLU A 42 -17.12 -7.47 -5.99
C GLU A 42 -17.80 -6.24 -5.40
N LYS A 43 -18.65 -5.59 -6.19
CA LYS A 43 -19.26 -4.30 -5.81
C LYS A 43 -20.37 -4.40 -4.75
N ASP A 44 -20.96 -5.58 -4.57
CA ASP A 44 -22.15 -5.81 -3.73
C ASP A 44 -22.06 -7.05 -2.82
N GLY A 45 -20.84 -7.55 -2.51
CA GLY A 45 -20.65 -8.75 -1.70
C GLY A 45 -21.14 -8.59 -0.25
N GLU A 46 -21.62 -9.69 0.36
CA GLU A 46 -22.04 -9.74 1.77
C GLU A 46 -20.92 -9.32 2.74
N ASP A 47 -19.64 -9.44 2.32
CA ASP A 47 -18.45 -9.10 3.10
C ASP A 47 -18.18 -7.59 3.25
N SER A 48 -18.84 -6.74 2.45
CA SER A 48 -18.70 -5.28 2.58
C SER A 48 -19.22 -4.75 3.92
N GLY A 49 -20.10 -5.47 4.59
CA GLY A 49 -20.65 -5.11 5.89
C GLY A 49 -19.60 -4.98 6.99
N ALA A 50 -18.60 -5.86 7.02
CA ALA A 50 -17.53 -5.82 8.01
C ALA A 50 -16.62 -4.57 7.82
N SER A 51 -16.27 -4.26 6.58
CA SER A 51 -15.47 -3.08 6.26
C SER A 51 -16.22 -1.78 6.54
N ASP A 52 -17.50 -1.69 6.14
CA ASP A 52 -18.37 -0.57 6.48
C ASP A 52 -18.51 -0.40 7.99
N TRP A 53 -18.67 -1.52 8.71
CA TRP A 53 -18.77 -1.50 10.16
C TRP A 53 -17.50 -0.98 10.83
N ILE A 54 -16.32 -1.46 10.41
CA ILE A 54 -15.02 -0.98 10.92
C ILE A 54 -14.86 0.52 10.65
N LEU A 55 -15.11 0.97 9.42
CA LEU A 55 -14.99 2.37 9.02
C LEU A 55 -16.07 3.28 9.64
N ALA A 56 -17.17 2.69 10.12
CA ALA A 56 -18.20 3.44 10.87
C ALA A 56 -17.81 3.73 12.31
N GLN A 57 -16.81 3.00 12.86
CA GLN A 57 -16.34 3.24 14.24
C GLN A 57 -15.66 4.60 14.33
N ARG A 58 -15.70 5.23 15.52
CA ARG A 58 -15.02 6.50 15.76
C ARG A 58 -13.51 6.32 15.85
N GLU A 59 -13.08 5.28 16.54
CA GLU A 59 -11.67 4.92 16.69
C GLU A 59 -11.52 3.41 16.76
N VAL A 60 -10.58 2.88 15.95
CA VAL A 60 -10.12 1.50 16.04
C VAL A 60 -8.60 1.51 16.25
N VAL A 61 -8.13 0.86 17.29
CA VAL A 61 -6.72 0.75 17.62
C VAL A 61 -6.34 -0.73 17.73
N ILE A 62 -5.40 -1.14 16.91
CA ILE A 62 -4.75 -2.46 17.00
C ILE A 62 -3.33 -2.24 17.50
N ARG A 63 -2.92 -3.01 18.50
CA ARG A 63 -1.58 -2.92 19.09
C ARG A 63 -0.91 -4.26 19.04
N ASP A 64 0.37 -4.23 18.65
CA ASP A 64 1.28 -5.38 18.67
C ASP A 64 0.69 -6.61 17.98
N ALA A 65 0.08 -6.40 16.81
CA ALA A 65 -0.42 -7.50 16.00
C ALA A 65 0.71 -8.14 15.19
N ARG A 66 0.46 -9.39 14.79
CA ARG A 66 1.26 -10.13 13.83
C ARG A 66 0.41 -10.42 12.61
N VAL A 67 0.93 -10.13 11.42
CA VAL A 67 0.25 -10.40 10.16
C VAL A 67 1.13 -11.30 9.31
N ARG A 68 0.63 -12.48 8.95
CA ARG A 68 1.28 -13.38 8.00
C ARG A 68 0.56 -13.29 6.66
N TYR A 69 1.32 -12.97 5.64
CA TYR A 69 0.84 -12.94 4.27
C TYR A 69 1.34 -14.15 3.49
N SER A 70 0.44 -14.82 2.76
CA SER A 70 0.81 -15.88 1.83
C SER A 70 0.06 -15.70 0.50
N ASP A 71 0.73 -15.99 -0.62
CA ASP A 71 0.14 -15.94 -1.95
C ASP A 71 -0.10 -17.36 -2.46
N ARG A 72 -1.35 -17.74 -2.63
CA ARG A 72 -1.80 -19.05 -3.11
C ARG A 72 -2.34 -19.01 -4.54
N ARG A 73 -2.04 -17.98 -5.32
CA ARG A 73 -2.42 -17.91 -6.73
C ARG A 73 -1.74 -19.01 -7.58
N SER A 74 -0.55 -19.43 -7.19
CA SER A 74 0.20 -20.49 -7.85
C SER A 74 0.66 -21.54 -6.84
N PRO A 75 0.58 -22.84 -7.15
CA PRO A 75 1.05 -23.90 -6.27
C PRO A 75 2.56 -23.89 -6.01
N SER A 76 3.34 -23.25 -6.89
CA SER A 76 4.80 -23.22 -6.85
C SER A 76 5.39 -21.97 -6.21
N ALA A 77 4.60 -20.96 -5.91
CA ALA A 77 5.05 -19.72 -5.30
C ALA A 77 4.28 -19.45 -4.01
N THR A 78 4.92 -19.66 -2.88
CA THR A 78 4.44 -19.19 -1.59
C THR A 78 5.47 -18.20 -1.05
N PRO A 79 5.53 -16.95 -1.54
CA PRO A 79 6.22 -15.93 -0.78
C PRO A 79 5.43 -15.75 0.51
N GLU A 80 6.01 -16.19 1.60
CA GLU A 80 5.52 -15.89 2.93
C GLU A 80 6.18 -14.59 3.39
N PHE A 81 5.37 -13.68 3.82
CA PHE A 81 5.80 -12.40 4.33
C PHE A 81 5.15 -12.16 5.69
N GLU A 82 5.96 -11.82 6.68
CA GLU A 82 5.49 -11.57 8.03
C GLU A 82 5.74 -10.12 8.41
N LEU A 83 4.71 -9.50 8.99
CA LEU A 83 4.79 -8.24 9.69
C LEU A 83 4.60 -8.49 11.18
N THR A 84 5.54 -8.04 11.97
CA THR A 84 5.46 -8.06 13.44
C THR A 84 5.30 -6.64 13.98
N HIS A 85 4.93 -6.53 15.26
CA HIS A 85 4.70 -5.25 15.93
C HIS A 85 3.80 -4.31 15.13
N VAL A 86 2.75 -4.89 14.51
CA VAL A 86 1.80 -4.12 13.72
C VAL A 86 0.93 -3.28 14.65
N ASN A 87 1.05 -1.98 14.52
CA ASN A 87 0.23 -1.01 15.22
C ASN A 87 -0.59 -0.24 14.20
N LEU A 88 -1.90 -0.36 14.27
CA LEU A 88 -2.86 0.31 13.41
C LEU A 88 -3.73 1.23 14.25
N GLN A 89 -3.91 2.46 13.80
CA GLN A 89 -4.92 3.37 14.29
C GLN A 89 -5.77 3.86 13.13
N LEU A 90 -7.06 3.67 13.24
CA LEU A 90 -8.07 4.24 12.36
C LEU A 90 -8.91 5.21 13.18
N GLU A 91 -9.06 6.42 12.73
CA GLU A 91 -9.84 7.47 13.39
C GLU A 91 -10.77 8.14 12.38
N LYS A 92 -12.02 8.39 12.80
CA LYS A 92 -13.01 9.11 12.01
C LYS A 92 -13.27 10.48 12.64
N VAL A 93 -12.89 11.55 11.94
CA VAL A 93 -13.06 12.92 12.38
C VAL A 93 -13.76 13.74 11.30
N PHE A 94 -14.93 14.29 11.61
CA PHE A 94 -15.71 15.17 10.70
C PHE A 94 -15.86 14.64 9.27
N GLY A 95 -16.16 13.34 9.11
CA GLY A 95 -16.38 12.71 7.80
C GLY A 95 -15.08 12.36 7.05
N SER A 96 -13.92 12.61 7.64
CA SER A 96 -12.63 12.13 7.15
C SER A 96 -12.19 10.93 7.98
N HIS A 97 -11.53 9.99 7.33
CA HIS A 97 -10.85 8.88 7.97
C HIS A 97 -9.35 9.13 7.95
N MET A 98 -8.71 8.89 9.07
CA MET A 98 -7.25 8.92 9.22
C MET A 98 -6.77 7.53 9.60
N ILE A 99 -5.77 7.04 8.91
CA ILE A 99 -5.12 5.75 9.17
C ILE A 99 -3.66 6.01 9.45
N GLY A 100 -3.16 5.42 10.54
CA GLY A 100 -1.73 5.27 10.83
C GLY A 100 -1.40 3.80 11.00
N LEU A 101 -0.39 3.32 10.28
CA LEU A 101 0.11 1.95 10.38
C LEU A 101 1.61 1.98 10.56
N GLN A 102 2.09 1.33 11.60
CA GLN A 102 3.50 1.02 11.81
C GLN A 102 3.65 -0.49 11.90
N ALA A 103 4.68 -1.02 11.25
CA ALA A 103 4.94 -2.46 11.26
C ALA A 103 6.42 -2.74 11.06
N GLN A 104 6.85 -3.91 11.49
CA GLN A 104 8.19 -4.43 11.30
C GLN A 104 8.15 -5.63 10.37
N PRO A 105 8.55 -5.48 9.10
CA PRO A 105 8.76 -6.60 8.19
C PRO A 105 9.97 -7.43 8.60
N SER A 106 10.13 -8.59 7.98
CA SER A 106 11.39 -9.32 8.02
C SER A 106 12.54 -8.42 7.56
N SER A 107 13.61 -8.37 8.33
CA SER A 107 14.79 -7.51 8.06
C SER A 107 15.47 -7.80 6.71
N ALA A 108 15.23 -8.99 6.14
CA ALA A 108 15.73 -9.34 4.82
C ALA A 108 14.99 -8.59 3.68
N ILE A 109 13.79 -8.09 3.94
CA ILE A 109 12.95 -7.43 2.93
C ILE A 109 12.93 -5.92 3.13
N ALA A 110 12.69 -5.48 4.37
CA ALA A 110 12.64 -4.06 4.69
C ALA A 110 12.88 -3.79 6.17
N GLY A 111 13.25 -2.56 6.50
CA GLY A 111 13.21 -2.00 7.84
C GLY A 111 11.79 -1.66 8.29
N PRO A 112 11.65 -1.00 9.45
CA PRO A 112 10.34 -0.54 9.93
C PRO A 112 9.64 0.33 8.89
N ILE A 113 8.34 0.10 8.71
CA ILE A 113 7.49 0.88 7.81
C ILE A 113 6.59 1.80 8.62
N ASP A 114 6.37 3.02 8.11
CA ASP A 114 5.39 3.99 8.59
C ASP A 114 4.48 4.38 7.42
N LEU A 115 3.20 4.02 7.52
CA LEU A 115 2.19 4.37 6.55
C LEU A 115 1.13 5.24 7.22
N ARG A 116 0.73 6.31 6.54
CA ARG A 116 -0.33 7.20 6.99
C ARG A 116 -1.22 7.53 5.82
N ALA A 117 -2.52 7.57 6.06
CA ALA A 117 -3.46 7.99 5.04
C ALA A 117 -4.55 8.86 5.64
N ARG A 118 -5.04 9.77 4.83
CA ARG A 118 -6.22 10.58 5.13
C ARG A 118 -7.12 10.55 3.92
N PHE A 119 -8.36 10.10 4.12
CA PHE A 119 -9.32 10.05 3.02
C PHE A 119 -10.73 10.37 3.48
N ARG A 120 -11.56 10.66 2.53
CA ARG A 120 -13.00 10.84 2.69
C ARG A 120 -13.71 10.14 1.54
N HIS A 121 -14.89 9.67 1.81
CA HIS A 121 -15.81 9.16 0.79
C HIS A 121 -16.87 10.21 0.45
N ALA A 122 -17.51 10.05 -0.70
CA ALA A 122 -18.59 10.96 -1.12
C ALA A 122 -19.74 10.95 -0.10
N PRO A 123 -20.44 12.09 0.09
CA PRO A 123 -21.63 12.13 0.94
C PRO A 123 -22.65 11.07 0.50
N PHE A 124 -23.26 10.40 1.48
CA PHE A 124 -24.26 9.35 1.28
C PHE A 124 -23.76 8.07 0.57
N SER A 125 -22.46 7.95 0.28
CA SER A 125 -21.88 6.69 -0.16
C SER A 125 -21.55 5.80 1.04
N ARG A 126 -21.39 4.50 0.80
CA ARG A 126 -20.92 3.55 1.80
C ARG A 126 -19.46 3.88 2.17
N PRO A 127 -19.07 3.86 3.45
CA PRO A 127 -17.70 4.14 3.84
C PRO A 127 -16.67 3.22 3.18
N ALA A 128 -17.00 1.97 2.95
CA ALA A 128 -16.13 1.00 2.29
C ALA A 128 -16.17 1.04 0.75
N ASP A 129 -16.93 1.94 0.14
CA ASP A 129 -16.90 2.17 -1.30
C ASP A 129 -15.61 2.93 -1.68
N TYR A 130 -14.49 2.19 -1.71
CA TYR A 130 -13.16 2.76 -2.02
C TYR A 130 -13.09 3.43 -3.39
N ALA A 131 -13.95 3.03 -4.35
CA ALA A 131 -14.02 3.65 -5.66
C ALA A 131 -14.41 5.14 -5.59
N ARG A 132 -14.96 5.59 -4.47
CA ARG A 132 -15.35 6.98 -4.21
C ARG A 132 -14.46 7.69 -3.19
N TRP A 133 -13.33 7.08 -2.86
CA TRP A 133 -12.39 7.69 -1.93
C TRP A 133 -11.54 8.75 -2.62
N THR A 134 -11.40 9.88 -1.94
CA THR A 134 -10.48 10.96 -2.30
C THR A 134 -9.59 11.25 -1.11
N GLY A 135 -8.28 11.37 -1.32
CA GLY A 135 -7.37 11.57 -0.22
C GLY A 135 -5.90 11.56 -0.58
N GLU A 136 -5.12 11.41 0.46
CA GLU A 136 -3.67 11.38 0.41
C GLU A 136 -3.13 10.26 1.29
N ALA A 137 -1.99 9.72 0.91
CA ALA A 137 -1.25 8.73 1.68
C ALA A 137 0.23 9.09 1.71
N PHE A 138 0.88 8.71 2.79
CA PHE A 138 2.31 8.80 3.00
C PHE A 138 2.84 7.44 3.38
N GLY A 139 4.01 7.07 2.82
CA GLY A 139 4.72 5.86 3.20
C GLY A 139 6.21 6.15 3.34
N ALA A 140 6.83 5.60 4.38
CA ALA A 140 8.26 5.71 4.60
C ALA A 140 8.85 4.38 5.05
N VAL A 141 10.04 4.10 4.51
CA VAL A 141 10.90 3.00 4.91
C VAL A 141 12.35 3.46 4.76
N ASP A 142 13.15 3.27 5.81
CA ASP A 142 14.56 3.68 5.78
C ASP A 142 15.47 2.66 5.09
N TYR A 143 14.99 1.44 4.91
CA TYR A 143 15.63 0.38 4.12
C TYR A 143 14.57 -0.52 3.51
N ALA A 144 14.69 -0.78 2.21
CA ALA A 144 13.91 -1.77 1.51
C ALA A 144 14.76 -2.46 0.44
N ASP A 145 14.60 -3.76 0.29
CA ASP A 145 15.06 -4.52 -0.87
C ASP A 145 13.92 -4.56 -1.90
N LEU A 146 14.00 -3.64 -2.87
CA LEU A 146 12.93 -3.49 -3.88
C LEU A 146 12.84 -4.70 -4.81
N ALA A 147 13.94 -5.43 -5.02
CA ALA A 147 13.92 -6.66 -5.79
C ALA A 147 13.16 -7.77 -5.05
N ALA A 148 13.38 -7.90 -3.73
CA ALA A 148 12.63 -8.83 -2.90
C ALA A 148 11.13 -8.46 -2.85
N ILE A 149 10.82 -7.18 -2.70
CA ILE A 149 9.45 -6.67 -2.73
C ILE A 149 8.78 -6.94 -4.07
N ALA A 150 9.45 -6.64 -5.19
CA ALA A 150 8.92 -6.86 -6.53
C ALA A 150 8.59 -8.33 -6.80
N ARG A 151 9.46 -9.25 -6.34
CA ARG A 151 9.20 -10.70 -6.43
C ARG A 151 8.01 -11.14 -5.60
N THR A 152 7.82 -10.53 -4.42
CA THR A 152 6.74 -10.90 -3.49
C THR A 152 5.38 -10.39 -3.94
N PHE A 153 5.32 -9.16 -4.46
CA PHE A 153 4.07 -8.45 -4.74
C PHE A 153 3.72 -8.31 -6.22
N ASP A 154 4.46 -8.95 -7.11
CA ASP A 154 4.15 -8.99 -8.55
C ASP A 154 4.03 -7.57 -9.16
N VAL A 155 5.04 -6.75 -8.88
CA VAL A 155 5.11 -5.38 -9.37
C VAL A 155 5.38 -5.39 -10.89
N PRO A 156 4.71 -4.55 -11.70
CA PRO A 156 4.87 -4.55 -13.16
C PRO A 156 6.17 -3.86 -13.61
N LEU A 157 7.26 -4.09 -12.88
CA LEU A 157 8.61 -3.61 -13.18
C LEU A 157 9.58 -4.75 -12.94
N LYS A 158 10.53 -4.91 -13.83
CA LYS A 158 11.63 -5.86 -13.64
C LYS A 158 12.70 -5.19 -12.78
N VAL A 159 12.71 -5.54 -11.50
CA VAL A 159 13.68 -5.05 -10.51
C VAL A 159 14.56 -6.23 -10.13
N GLU A 160 15.79 -6.27 -10.64
CA GLU A 160 16.78 -7.30 -10.31
C GLU A 160 17.60 -6.90 -9.08
N GLY A 161 17.76 -5.58 -8.87
CA GLY A 161 18.45 -5.02 -7.71
C GLY A 161 18.01 -3.59 -7.47
N ALA A 162 17.78 -3.23 -6.22
CA ALA A 162 17.71 -1.87 -5.70
C ALA A 162 17.45 -1.95 -4.20
N GLN A 163 18.29 -1.34 -3.40
CA GLN A 163 18.18 -1.36 -1.94
C GLN A 163 18.34 0.04 -1.40
N GLY A 164 17.56 0.40 -0.41
CA GLY A 164 17.71 1.70 0.25
C GLY A 164 16.43 2.29 0.81
N ALA A 165 16.45 3.59 1.05
CA ALA A 165 15.36 4.34 1.65
C ALA A 165 14.37 4.85 0.59
N VAL A 166 13.10 4.82 0.94
CA VAL A 166 12.01 5.37 0.13
C VAL A 166 11.03 6.10 1.03
N ARG A 167 10.65 7.32 0.63
CA ARG A 167 9.52 8.07 1.20
C ARG A 167 8.61 8.48 0.07
N SER A 168 7.34 8.22 0.19
CA SER A 168 6.38 8.53 -0.87
C SER A 168 5.15 9.25 -0.34
N TRP A 169 4.65 10.15 -1.15
CA TRP A 169 3.38 10.87 -0.97
C TRP A 169 2.52 10.57 -2.18
N VAL A 170 1.33 10.09 -1.95
CA VAL A 170 0.38 9.69 -2.98
C VAL A 170 -0.90 10.49 -2.79
N THR A 171 -1.39 11.11 -3.84
CA THR A 171 -2.72 11.71 -3.89
C THR A 171 -3.59 10.86 -4.79
N PHE A 172 -4.80 10.59 -4.36
CA PHE A 172 -5.75 9.82 -5.13
C PHE A 172 -7.14 10.47 -5.13
N ASP A 173 -7.84 10.29 -6.21
CA ASP A 173 -9.22 10.74 -6.41
C ASP A 173 -10.03 9.63 -7.06
N HIS A 174 -11.18 9.28 -6.45
CA HIS A 174 -12.02 8.15 -6.89
C HIS A 174 -11.20 6.86 -7.09
N ALA A 175 -10.36 6.54 -6.09
CA ALA A 175 -9.41 5.43 -6.08
C ALA A 175 -8.38 5.43 -7.25
N ARG A 176 -8.29 6.50 -8.02
CA ARG A 176 -7.26 6.67 -9.07
C ARG A 176 -6.11 7.50 -8.50
N ILE A 177 -4.90 7.02 -8.63
CA ILE A 177 -3.72 7.79 -8.26
C ILE A 177 -3.58 8.94 -9.25
N THR A 178 -3.59 10.18 -8.72
CA THR A 178 -3.45 11.41 -9.50
C THR A 178 -2.07 12.02 -9.37
N ARG A 179 -1.38 11.76 -8.28
CA ARG A 179 -0.01 12.23 -8.05
C ARG A 179 0.75 11.27 -7.15
N VAL A 180 2.00 11.02 -7.52
CA VAL A 180 2.99 10.35 -6.68
C VAL A 180 4.22 11.25 -6.59
N VAL A 181 4.73 11.46 -5.40
CA VAL A 181 6.04 12.07 -5.17
C VAL A 181 6.84 11.10 -4.32
N ALA A 182 8.07 10.82 -4.70
CA ALA A 182 8.94 9.95 -3.93
C ALA A 182 10.34 10.55 -3.77
N ASP A 183 10.83 10.55 -2.54
CA ASP A 183 12.24 10.72 -2.23
C ASP A 183 12.87 9.34 -2.15
N ILE A 184 13.93 9.13 -2.91
CA ILE A 184 14.63 7.85 -3.02
C ILE A 184 16.11 8.03 -2.71
N ALA A 185 16.68 7.05 -2.03
CA ALA A 185 18.12 6.93 -1.81
C ALA A 185 18.47 5.44 -1.93
N LEU A 186 18.79 5.01 -3.14
CA LEU A 186 18.96 3.61 -3.53
C LEU A 186 20.41 3.31 -3.89
N THR A 187 20.83 2.09 -3.65
CA THR A 187 22.11 1.51 -4.06
C THR A 187 21.88 0.21 -4.83
N ASN A 188 22.88 -0.21 -5.62
CA ASN A 188 22.84 -1.45 -6.41
C ASN A 188 21.58 -1.52 -7.29
N VAL A 189 21.28 -0.43 -7.99
CA VAL A 189 20.09 -0.32 -8.83
C VAL A 189 20.29 -1.09 -10.13
N ASP A 190 19.41 -2.05 -10.37
CA ASP A 190 19.33 -2.80 -11.63
C ASP A 190 17.85 -2.99 -11.96
N VAL A 191 17.34 -2.15 -12.86
CA VAL A 191 15.92 -2.08 -13.18
C VAL A 191 15.72 -1.98 -14.69
N THR A 192 14.70 -2.67 -15.20
CA THR A 192 14.23 -2.53 -16.57
C THR A 192 12.89 -1.81 -16.57
N LEU A 193 12.88 -0.59 -17.09
CA LEU A 193 11.70 0.29 -17.05
C LEU A 193 10.62 -0.09 -18.07
N ALA A 194 11.00 -0.77 -19.16
CA ALA A 194 10.07 -1.30 -20.14
C ALA A 194 10.75 -2.46 -20.90
N ASP A 195 9.98 -3.39 -21.44
CA ASP A 195 10.50 -4.60 -22.09
C ASP A 195 11.41 -4.31 -23.31
N ASN A 196 11.24 -3.16 -23.94
CA ASN A 196 12.03 -2.69 -25.08
C ASN A 196 13.24 -1.82 -24.70
N LEU A 197 13.47 -1.60 -23.40
CA LEU A 197 14.62 -0.82 -22.92
C LEU A 197 15.69 -1.73 -22.33
N GLN A 198 16.93 -1.25 -22.42
CA GLN A 198 18.04 -1.92 -21.73
C GLN A 198 17.95 -1.71 -20.22
N PRO A 199 18.43 -2.67 -19.41
CA PRO A 199 18.52 -2.51 -17.98
C PRO A 199 19.33 -1.27 -17.60
N LEU A 200 18.83 -0.50 -16.66
CA LEU A 200 19.52 0.62 -16.04
C LEU A 200 20.27 0.12 -14.81
N THR A 201 21.61 0.08 -14.91
CA THR A 201 22.47 -0.38 -13.83
C THR A 201 23.25 0.80 -13.24
N LEU A 202 22.98 1.12 -11.96
CA LEU A 202 23.62 2.22 -11.24
C LEU A 202 24.18 1.74 -9.89
N ALA A 203 25.33 2.27 -9.52
CA ALA A 203 25.86 2.04 -8.16
C ALA A 203 24.99 2.72 -7.09
N SER A 204 24.50 3.92 -7.41
CA SER A 204 23.54 4.62 -6.53
C SER A 204 22.63 5.55 -7.33
N LEU A 205 21.43 5.76 -6.78
CA LEU A 205 20.43 6.69 -7.28
C LEU A 205 19.80 7.41 -6.11
N GLN A 206 19.91 8.73 -6.08
CA GLN A 206 19.31 9.56 -5.04
C GLN A 206 18.61 10.75 -5.68
N GLY A 207 17.47 11.14 -5.13
CA GLY A 207 16.74 12.32 -5.57
C GLY A 207 15.26 12.25 -5.27
N ARG A 208 14.55 13.22 -5.84
CA ARG A 208 13.09 13.27 -5.81
C ARG A 208 12.53 13.03 -7.20
N VAL A 209 11.56 12.14 -7.28
CA VAL A 209 10.80 11.88 -8.49
C VAL A 209 9.33 12.20 -8.23
N ALA A 210 8.66 12.74 -9.21
CA ALA A 210 7.24 13.02 -9.14
C ALA A 210 6.57 12.59 -10.43
N GLN A 211 5.39 12.00 -10.30
CA GLN A 211 4.51 11.69 -11.40
C GLN A 211 3.14 12.28 -11.12
N ARG A 212 2.58 12.94 -12.11
CA ARG A 212 1.22 13.43 -12.10
C ARG A 212 0.47 12.82 -13.27
N VAL A 213 -0.70 12.30 -12.98
CA VAL A 213 -1.59 11.71 -13.98
C VAL A 213 -2.91 12.47 -13.94
N TRP A 214 -3.40 12.88 -15.10
CA TRP A 214 -4.73 13.46 -15.25
C TRP A 214 -5.42 12.80 -16.42
N GLY A 215 -6.71 12.64 -16.33
CA GLY A 215 -7.54 12.12 -17.40
C GLY A 215 -8.95 12.61 -17.21
N THR A 216 -9.61 12.86 -18.33
CA THR A 216 -11.05 13.06 -18.36
C THR A 216 -11.71 11.74 -18.70
N ASP A 217 -12.98 11.58 -18.29
CA ASP A 217 -13.77 10.39 -18.61
C ASP A 217 -13.93 10.19 -20.15
N ASP A 218 -13.64 11.21 -20.94
CA ASP A 218 -13.66 11.22 -22.40
C ASP A 218 -12.39 10.63 -23.04
N GLY A 219 -11.47 10.08 -22.24
CA GLY A 219 -10.25 9.43 -22.72
C GLY A 219 -9.09 10.37 -23.10
N VAL A 220 -9.24 11.68 -22.91
CA VAL A 220 -8.14 12.64 -23.05
C VAL A 220 -7.43 12.76 -21.73
N GLY A 221 -6.29 12.10 -21.62
CA GLY A 221 -5.47 12.10 -20.43
C GLY A 221 -4.01 12.37 -20.74
N GLY A 222 -3.26 12.73 -19.72
CA GLY A 222 -1.83 12.96 -19.83
C GLY A 222 -1.11 12.51 -18.55
N GLN A 223 0.19 12.41 -18.68
CA GLN A 223 1.07 12.18 -17.55
C GLN A 223 2.26 13.12 -17.65
N GLU A 224 2.70 13.60 -16.51
CA GLU A 224 3.88 14.42 -16.33
C GLU A 224 4.81 13.70 -15.38
N PHE A 225 6.08 13.66 -15.72
CA PHE A 225 7.12 13.11 -14.90
C PHE A 225 8.16 14.18 -14.64
N GLU A 226 8.51 14.39 -13.38
CA GLU A 226 9.51 15.34 -12.95
C GLU A 226 10.55 14.62 -12.09
N ALA A 227 11.82 14.92 -12.33
CA ALA A 227 12.91 14.44 -11.48
C ALA A 227 13.75 15.64 -11.05
N THR A 228 13.90 15.82 -9.73
CA THR A 228 14.62 16.95 -9.14
C THR A 228 15.70 16.47 -8.18
N GLN A 229 16.79 17.21 -8.11
CA GLN A 229 17.93 16.88 -7.24
C GLN A 229 18.44 15.45 -7.48
N LEU A 230 18.41 15.01 -8.73
CA LEU A 230 18.80 13.65 -9.09
C LEU A 230 20.31 13.54 -9.12
N ALA A 231 20.85 12.68 -8.26
CA ALA A 231 22.25 12.27 -8.25
C ALA A 231 22.31 10.77 -8.57
N LEU A 232 23.10 10.41 -9.58
CA LEU A 232 23.29 9.03 -9.97
C LEU A 232 24.77 8.72 -10.17
N VAL A 233 25.18 7.53 -9.74
CA VAL A 233 26.52 7.02 -9.95
C VAL A 233 26.42 5.75 -10.79
N ILE A 234 27.06 5.80 -11.97
CA ILE A 234 27.07 4.66 -12.90
C ILE A 234 28.14 3.65 -12.44
N THR A 235 27.79 2.37 -12.44
CA THR A 235 28.78 1.32 -12.26
C THR A 235 29.62 1.19 -13.54
N SER A 236 30.87 1.66 -13.52
CA SER A 236 31.77 1.37 -14.63
C SER A 236 32.14 -0.12 -14.60
N LYS A 237 31.64 -0.91 -15.53
CA LYS A 237 32.25 -2.22 -15.81
C LYS A 237 33.65 -1.92 -16.40
N GLN A 238 34.70 -2.08 -15.58
CA GLN A 238 36.05 -2.23 -16.18
C GLN A 238 35.99 -3.46 -17.07
N ALA A 239 36.09 -3.26 -18.36
CA ALA A 239 36.42 -4.35 -19.28
C ALA A 239 37.84 -4.84 -18.94
N ILE A 240 37.92 -6.06 -18.42
CA ILE A 240 39.19 -6.81 -18.29
C ILE A 240 39.47 -7.47 -19.61
#